data_6686e416bd3f464d26aad181d80ba443
#
_entry.id   6686e416bd3f464d26aad181d80ba443
#
_cell.length_a   1.000
_cell.length_b   1.000
_cell.length_c   1.000
_cell.angle_alpha   90.00
_cell.angle_beta   90.00
_cell.angle_gamma   90.00
#
_symmetry.space_group_name_H-M   'P 1'
#
loop_
_entity.id
_entity.type
_entity.pdbx_description
1 polymer ?
#
loop_
_entity_poly.entity_id
_entity_poly.type
_entity_poly.pdbx_seq_one_letter_code
_entity_poly.pdbx_strand_id
1 'polypeptide(L)'
;IPTVYGEIFARHAKTVLAQLRYAAEELENLRVGYSGHVTVGTVLAASASLLPEAIAMLKKERPAVAVTIMDGTYDVLLPALLVGDIDMVLGRLPEAGRQQGLIYEDIHVEPICLAVRKDHPLAGRKSLTLADLVDQPWVFPVQESSLRRQIEKMFIDESLPLPRNVIASMSTLVNRVLLRKSDCIAILPYHVARDDVDQGLLKLLPVKLGNLQTPVGAIIRAPGDLPPAARALMECVKIVGRELNEAATLEAQKPPQALKARRKS
;
A
#
# COMPACT_ATOMS: atom_id res chain seq x y z
N ILE A 1 27.40 -19.29 9.19
CA ILE A 1 26.01 -19.12 9.69
C ILE A 1 26.15 -18.63 11.11
N PRO A 2 25.55 -17.50 11.50
CA PRO A 2 25.64 -17.00 12.86
C PRO A 2 24.96 -17.97 13.86
N THR A 3 25.44 -17.98 15.08
CA THR A 3 24.78 -18.68 16.18
C THR A 3 23.57 -17.86 16.67
N VAL A 4 22.65 -18.45 17.44
CA VAL A 4 21.51 -17.75 18.06
C VAL A 4 21.96 -16.53 18.86
N TYR A 5 23.10 -16.64 19.59
CA TYR A 5 23.70 -15.50 20.30
C TYR A 5 24.23 -14.43 19.35
N GLY A 6 24.82 -14.85 18.22
CA GLY A 6 25.29 -13.94 17.17
C GLY A 6 24.14 -13.17 16.49
N GLU A 7 23.02 -13.81 16.25
CA GLU A 7 21.81 -13.17 15.69
C GLU A 7 21.23 -12.13 16.65
N ILE A 8 21.13 -12.47 17.94
CA ILE A 8 20.67 -11.55 18.99
C ILE A 8 21.60 -10.34 19.07
N PHE A 9 22.92 -10.59 19.14
CA PHE A 9 23.90 -9.52 19.20
C PHE A 9 23.87 -8.62 17.96
N ALA A 10 23.81 -9.21 16.76
CA ALA A 10 23.74 -8.48 15.49
C ALA A 10 22.50 -7.55 15.43
N ARG A 11 21.34 -8.02 15.91
CA ARG A 11 20.12 -7.21 15.98
C ARG A 11 20.31 -5.98 16.88
N HIS A 12 20.84 -6.16 18.08
CA HIS A 12 21.13 -5.05 18.99
C HIS A 12 22.20 -4.09 18.45
N ALA A 13 23.27 -4.63 17.84
CA ALA A 13 24.31 -3.83 17.22
C ALA A 13 23.76 -2.95 16.09
N LYS A 14 22.90 -3.49 15.21
CA LYS A 14 22.23 -2.72 14.15
C LYS A 14 21.36 -1.60 14.73
N THR A 15 20.61 -1.84 15.80
CA THR A 15 19.80 -0.82 16.46
C THR A 15 20.69 0.32 17.01
N VAL A 16 21.82 0.01 17.64
CA VAL A 16 22.77 1.02 18.12
C VAL A 16 23.35 1.83 16.97
N LEU A 17 23.76 1.17 15.88
CA LEU A 17 24.27 1.85 14.69
C LEU A 17 23.21 2.76 14.03
N ALA A 18 21.94 2.35 14.01
CA ALA A 18 20.85 3.20 13.53
C ALA A 18 20.68 4.45 14.39
N GLN A 19 20.77 4.33 15.73
CA GLN A 19 20.71 5.49 16.64
C GLN A 19 21.88 6.44 16.45
N LEU A 20 23.10 5.93 16.25
CA LEU A 20 24.26 6.76 15.95
C LEU A 20 24.12 7.50 14.61
N ARG A 21 23.54 6.85 13.59
CA ARG A 21 23.21 7.49 12.32
C ARG A 21 22.21 8.62 12.52
N TYR A 22 21.16 8.41 13.30
CA TYR A 22 20.16 9.44 13.60
C TYR A 22 20.77 10.66 14.31
N ALA A 23 21.63 10.42 15.30
CA ALA A 23 22.33 11.50 15.98
C ALA A 23 23.25 12.29 15.03
N ALA A 24 23.95 11.60 14.13
CA ALA A 24 24.78 12.26 13.12
C ALA A 24 23.96 13.11 12.14
N GLU A 25 22.80 12.59 11.67
CA GLU A 25 21.86 13.33 10.81
C GLU A 25 21.28 14.55 11.52
N GLU A 26 20.96 14.45 12.79
CA GLU A 26 20.44 15.54 13.59
C GLU A 26 21.48 16.68 13.73
N LEU A 27 22.75 16.34 13.97
CA LEU A 27 23.86 17.29 14.00
C LEU A 27 24.11 17.96 12.63
N GLU A 28 24.05 17.20 11.54
CA GLU A 28 24.24 17.71 10.19
C GLU A 28 23.08 18.64 9.78
N ASN A 29 21.85 18.32 10.17
CA ASN A 29 20.68 19.18 9.95
C ASN A 29 20.81 20.55 10.67
N LEU A 30 21.45 20.58 11.83
CA LEU A 30 21.76 21.84 12.52
C LEU A 30 22.82 22.68 11.77
N ARG A 31 23.71 22.02 11.03
CA ARG A 31 24.83 22.65 10.34
C ARG A 31 24.49 23.14 8.93
N VAL A 32 23.73 22.34 8.14
CA VAL A 32 23.52 22.57 6.69
C VAL A 32 22.07 22.93 6.37
N GLY A 33 21.15 22.76 7.32
CA GLY A 33 19.72 23.03 7.16
C GLY A 33 19.00 22.01 6.25
N TYR A 34 18.05 21.25 6.82
CA TYR A 34 17.07 20.39 6.12
C TYR A 34 17.63 19.38 5.10
N SER A 35 18.87 18.94 5.25
CA SER A 35 19.40 17.75 4.60
C SER A 35 19.05 16.50 5.43
N GLY A 36 19.27 15.32 4.89
CA GLY A 36 19.06 14.06 5.59
C GLY A 36 18.58 12.97 4.63
N HIS A 37 18.43 11.78 5.16
CA HIS A 37 18.01 10.61 4.40
C HIS A 37 16.86 9.92 5.14
N VAL A 38 15.87 9.44 4.41
CA VAL A 38 14.79 8.58 4.92
C VAL A 38 14.66 7.33 4.05
N THR A 39 14.65 6.17 4.70
CA THR A 39 14.33 4.89 4.04
C THR A 39 12.91 4.47 4.43
N VAL A 40 12.01 4.39 3.45
CA VAL A 40 10.62 4.02 3.66
C VAL A 40 10.31 2.68 2.97
N GLY A 41 9.81 1.73 3.76
CA GLY A 41 9.22 0.49 3.24
C GLY A 41 7.78 0.74 2.79
N THR A 42 7.35 0.12 1.72
CA THR A 42 5.96 0.26 1.25
C THR A 42 5.39 -1.06 0.76
N VAL A 43 4.09 -1.24 0.97
CA VAL A 43 3.30 -2.28 0.32
C VAL A 43 2.30 -1.64 -0.64
N LEU A 44 1.78 -2.40 -1.59
CA LEU A 44 0.99 -1.93 -2.73
C LEU A 44 -0.06 -0.86 -2.39
N ALA A 45 -0.74 -0.96 -1.25
CA ALA A 45 -1.82 -0.05 -0.88
C ALA A 45 -1.37 1.41 -0.67
N ALA A 46 -0.12 1.65 -0.26
CA ALA A 46 0.43 2.99 -0.06
C ALA A 46 1.22 3.49 -1.28
N SER A 47 1.65 2.59 -2.17
CA SER A 47 2.54 2.92 -3.29
C SER A 47 1.87 3.71 -4.41
N ALA A 48 0.53 3.66 -4.52
CA ALA A 48 -0.17 4.23 -5.67
C ALA A 48 -0.55 5.70 -5.49
N SER A 49 -0.75 6.16 -4.26
CA SER A 49 -1.16 7.54 -3.96
C SER A 49 -0.45 8.11 -2.74
N LEU A 50 -0.67 7.56 -1.56
CA LEU A 50 -0.21 8.09 -0.28
C LEU A 50 1.28 8.43 -0.28
N LEU A 51 2.15 7.47 -0.59
CA LEU A 51 3.60 7.66 -0.54
C LEU A 51 4.12 8.59 -1.65
N PRO A 52 3.75 8.43 -2.93
CA PRO A 52 4.21 9.35 -3.98
C PRO A 52 3.82 10.80 -3.75
N GLU A 53 2.57 11.06 -3.31
CA GLU A 53 2.08 12.41 -3.04
C GLU A 53 2.79 13.02 -1.83
N ALA A 54 3.00 12.24 -0.76
CA ALA A 54 3.76 12.68 0.42
C ALA A 54 5.22 13.01 0.07
N ILE A 55 5.88 12.20 -0.78
CA ILE A 55 7.24 12.49 -1.25
C ILE A 55 7.25 13.74 -2.12
N ALA A 56 6.28 13.91 -3.02
CA ALA A 56 6.19 15.10 -3.86
C ALA A 56 6.03 16.37 -3.01
N MET A 57 5.23 16.31 -1.95
CA MET A 57 5.06 17.40 -0.97
C MET A 57 6.37 17.66 -0.22
N LEU A 58 7.01 16.63 0.33
CA LEU A 58 8.29 16.74 1.03
C LEU A 58 9.36 17.40 0.15
N LYS A 59 9.45 16.99 -1.12
CA LYS A 59 10.46 17.51 -2.04
C LYS A 59 10.25 18.97 -2.45
N LYS A 60 9.04 19.49 -2.38
CA LYS A 60 8.77 20.92 -2.58
C LYS A 60 9.31 21.76 -1.41
N GLU A 61 9.18 21.28 -0.19
CA GLU A 61 9.60 22.02 1.01
C GLU A 61 11.07 21.75 1.36
N ARG A 62 11.54 20.51 1.16
CA ARG A 62 12.87 20.01 1.55
C ARG A 62 13.53 19.24 0.41
N PRO A 63 13.96 19.93 -0.66
CA PRO A 63 14.50 19.27 -1.86
C PRO A 63 15.79 18.46 -1.60
N ALA A 64 16.56 18.83 -0.59
CA ALA A 64 17.81 18.19 -0.21
C ALA A 64 17.63 16.84 0.55
N VAL A 65 16.43 16.53 1.07
CA VAL A 65 16.19 15.26 1.75
C VAL A 65 16.24 14.12 0.72
N ALA A 66 17.14 13.16 0.92
CA ALA A 66 17.18 11.93 0.13
C ALA A 66 16.10 10.94 0.61
N VAL A 67 15.41 10.29 -0.32
CA VAL A 67 14.38 9.29 0.00
C VAL A 67 14.73 7.99 -0.72
N THR A 68 14.83 6.89 0.05
CA THR A 68 14.96 5.53 -0.48
C THR A 68 13.64 4.79 -0.25
N ILE A 69 13.12 4.15 -1.28
CA ILE A 69 11.87 3.38 -1.24
C ILE A 69 12.21 1.90 -1.37
N MET A 70 11.69 1.07 -0.47
CA MET A 70 11.80 -0.38 -0.50
C MET A 70 10.41 -1.00 -0.63
N ASP A 71 10.10 -1.59 -1.78
CA ASP A 71 8.89 -2.37 -1.96
C ASP A 71 9.05 -3.77 -1.40
N GLY A 72 8.02 -4.30 -0.73
CA GLY A 72 8.06 -5.65 -0.20
C GLY A 72 6.79 -6.07 0.52
N THR A 73 6.87 -7.25 1.13
CA THR A 73 5.86 -7.79 2.04
C THR A 73 6.30 -7.59 3.49
N TYR A 74 5.37 -7.72 4.44
CA TYR A 74 5.66 -7.44 5.85
C TYR A 74 6.69 -8.40 6.48
N ASP A 75 6.81 -9.62 5.99
CA ASP A 75 7.84 -10.58 6.41
C ASP A 75 9.27 -10.10 6.09
N VAL A 76 9.44 -9.24 5.07
CA VAL A 76 10.71 -8.60 4.72
C VAL A 76 10.85 -7.23 5.39
N LEU A 77 9.80 -6.40 5.31
CA LEU A 77 9.87 -4.99 5.73
C LEU A 77 9.89 -4.81 7.26
N LEU A 78 9.13 -5.62 8.03
CA LEU A 78 9.09 -5.44 9.49
C LEU A 78 10.39 -5.84 10.19
N PRO A 79 11.08 -6.93 9.81
CA PRO A 79 12.43 -7.20 10.33
C PRO A 79 13.42 -6.07 10.01
N ALA A 80 13.39 -5.51 8.79
CA ALA A 80 14.24 -4.40 8.40
C ALA A 80 13.92 -3.12 9.19
N LEU A 81 12.63 -2.86 9.47
CA LEU A 81 12.19 -1.76 10.34
C LEU A 81 12.71 -1.94 11.77
N LEU A 82 12.59 -3.14 12.35
CA LEU A 82 13.02 -3.42 13.72
C LEU A 82 14.51 -3.23 13.94
N VAL A 83 15.35 -3.54 12.95
CA VAL A 83 16.81 -3.36 13.04
C VAL A 83 17.29 -1.98 12.60
N GLY A 84 16.41 -1.13 12.08
CA GLY A 84 16.72 0.23 11.67
C GLY A 84 17.27 0.40 10.25
N ASP A 85 17.18 -0.64 9.42
CA ASP A 85 17.49 -0.55 7.98
C ASP A 85 16.40 0.25 7.22
N ILE A 86 15.18 0.33 7.79
CA ILE A 86 14.03 1.13 7.34
C ILE A 86 13.58 2.02 8.51
N ASP A 87 13.17 3.26 8.21
CA ASP A 87 12.70 4.22 9.22
C ASP A 87 11.21 4.11 9.50
N MET A 88 10.42 3.85 8.48
CA MET A 88 8.97 3.61 8.57
C MET A 88 8.50 2.66 7.48
N VAL A 89 7.38 2.00 7.69
CA VAL A 89 6.68 1.18 6.67
C VAL A 89 5.29 1.73 6.48
N LEU A 90 4.91 1.97 5.22
CA LEU A 90 3.58 2.45 4.84
C LEU A 90 2.81 1.34 4.11
N GLY A 91 1.57 1.12 4.51
CA GLY A 91 0.72 0.12 3.87
C GLY A 91 -0.52 -0.24 4.68
N ARG A 92 -1.23 -1.25 4.20
CA ARG A 92 -2.44 -1.76 4.84
C ARG A 92 -2.09 -2.40 6.18
N LEU A 93 -2.58 -1.82 7.27
CA LEU A 93 -2.25 -2.30 8.61
C LEU A 93 -2.83 -3.69 8.89
N PRO A 94 -2.08 -4.57 9.59
CA PRO A 94 -2.59 -5.88 9.98
C PRO A 94 -3.69 -5.74 11.04
N GLU A 95 -4.80 -6.47 10.85
CA GLU A 95 -5.89 -6.54 11.82
C GLU A 95 -5.49 -7.29 13.09
N ALA A 96 -4.62 -8.29 12.94
CA ALA A 96 -4.09 -9.12 14.04
C ALA A 96 -2.58 -9.32 13.86
N GLY A 97 -1.91 -9.75 14.95
CA GLY A 97 -0.47 -10.05 14.89
C GLY A 97 0.43 -8.81 14.88
N ARG A 98 0.00 -7.71 15.52
CA ARG A 98 0.85 -6.55 15.75
C ARG A 98 2.08 -6.97 16.56
N GLN A 99 3.26 -6.66 16.05
CA GLN A 99 4.53 -7.06 16.66
C GLN A 99 4.90 -6.13 17.83
N GLN A 100 5.47 -6.70 18.87
CA GLN A 100 6.03 -5.93 19.98
C GLN A 100 7.22 -5.08 19.48
N GLY A 101 7.36 -3.86 20.00
CA GLY A 101 8.40 -2.93 19.59
C GLY A 101 8.04 -2.10 18.34
N LEU A 102 6.82 -2.23 17.82
CA LEU A 102 6.30 -1.43 16.72
C LEU A 102 5.05 -0.65 17.14
N ILE A 103 4.92 0.56 16.60
CA ILE A 103 3.76 1.44 16.72
C ILE A 103 3.06 1.45 15.37
N TYR A 104 1.73 1.36 15.38
CA TYR A 104 0.86 1.33 14.22
C TYR A 104 -0.06 2.53 14.27
N GLU A 105 0.00 3.38 13.25
CA GLU A 105 -0.79 4.60 13.15
C GLU A 105 -1.68 4.55 11.90
N ASP A 106 -2.98 4.62 12.07
CA ASP A 106 -3.96 4.68 10.99
C ASP A 106 -3.88 6.04 10.29
N ILE A 107 -3.82 6.04 8.95
CA ILE A 107 -3.70 7.26 8.15
C ILE A 107 -4.96 7.50 7.31
N HIS A 108 -5.36 6.53 6.47
CA HIS A 108 -6.56 6.63 5.65
C HIS A 108 -7.15 5.25 5.37
N VAL A 109 -8.38 5.23 4.81
CA VAL A 109 -9.02 4.00 4.36
C VAL A 109 -8.88 3.89 2.85
N GLU A 110 -8.24 2.82 2.38
CA GLU A 110 -8.05 2.52 0.97
C GLU A 110 -9.13 1.55 0.49
N PRO A 111 -10.05 1.98 -0.39
CA PRO A 111 -11.04 1.09 -0.99
C PRO A 111 -10.37 0.02 -1.87
N ILE A 112 -10.96 -1.17 -1.89
CA ILE A 112 -10.56 -2.26 -2.79
C ILE A 112 -11.59 -2.39 -3.89
N CYS A 113 -11.13 -2.69 -5.10
CA CYS A 113 -11.97 -2.90 -6.27
C CYS A 113 -11.55 -4.15 -7.04
N LEU A 114 -12.49 -4.67 -7.83
CA LEU A 114 -12.22 -5.67 -8.87
C LEU A 114 -12.09 -4.96 -10.21
N ALA A 115 -10.96 -5.14 -10.86
CA ALA A 115 -10.67 -4.54 -12.16
C ALA A 115 -10.50 -5.59 -13.24
N VAL A 116 -10.97 -5.25 -14.44
CA VAL A 116 -10.88 -6.04 -15.67
C VAL A 116 -10.57 -5.14 -16.85
N ARG A 117 -10.13 -5.68 -18.00
CA ARG A 117 -10.00 -4.89 -19.24
C ARG A 117 -11.35 -4.30 -19.66
N LYS A 118 -11.31 -3.18 -20.40
CA LYS A 118 -12.53 -2.45 -20.83
C LYS A 118 -13.55 -3.30 -21.59
N ASP A 119 -13.07 -4.25 -22.40
CA ASP A 119 -13.89 -5.11 -23.26
C ASP A 119 -14.06 -6.52 -22.67
N HIS A 120 -13.90 -6.69 -21.36
CA HIS A 120 -14.10 -7.96 -20.67
C HIS A 120 -15.58 -8.39 -20.76
N PRO A 121 -15.90 -9.70 -20.93
CA PRO A 121 -17.29 -10.18 -21.05
C PRO A 121 -18.20 -9.75 -19.89
N LEU A 122 -17.64 -9.59 -18.68
CA LEU A 122 -18.38 -9.16 -17.48
C LEU A 122 -18.45 -7.63 -17.31
N ALA A 123 -17.71 -6.85 -18.09
CA ALA A 123 -17.60 -5.38 -17.91
C ALA A 123 -18.90 -4.62 -18.13
N GLY A 124 -19.91 -5.22 -18.80
CA GLY A 124 -21.23 -4.65 -19.04
C GLY A 124 -22.30 -5.05 -18.02
N ARG A 125 -22.01 -5.96 -17.12
CA ARG A 125 -22.97 -6.44 -16.11
C ARG A 125 -23.27 -5.35 -15.08
N LYS A 126 -24.54 -5.23 -14.71
CA LYS A 126 -24.99 -4.24 -13.71
C LYS A 126 -24.89 -4.77 -12.26
N SER A 127 -24.87 -6.06 -12.08
CA SER A 127 -24.73 -6.73 -10.80
C SER A 127 -23.96 -8.03 -11.01
N LEU A 128 -23.05 -8.32 -10.12
CA LEU A 128 -22.26 -9.54 -10.06
C LEU A 128 -22.10 -9.94 -8.60
N THR A 129 -22.05 -11.23 -8.36
CA THR A 129 -21.69 -11.84 -7.08
C THR A 129 -20.30 -12.43 -7.16
N LEU A 130 -19.70 -12.74 -6.01
CA LEU A 130 -18.41 -13.42 -5.97
C LEU A 130 -18.49 -14.82 -6.61
N ALA A 131 -19.65 -15.49 -6.51
CA ALA A 131 -19.90 -16.79 -7.13
C ALA A 131 -19.80 -16.75 -8.67
N ASP A 132 -20.21 -15.65 -9.31
CA ASP A 132 -20.09 -15.46 -10.77
C ASP A 132 -18.62 -15.41 -11.25
N LEU A 133 -17.69 -15.23 -10.33
CA LEU A 133 -16.28 -14.98 -10.62
C LEU A 133 -15.36 -16.16 -10.28
N VAL A 134 -15.85 -17.22 -9.63
CA VAL A 134 -15.05 -18.37 -9.16
C VAL A 134 -14.27 -19.04 -10.30
N ASP A 135 -14.90 -19.22 -11.45
CA ASP A 135 -14.32 -19.91 -12.61
C ASP A 135 -13.53 -18.99 -13.55
N GLN A 136 -13.45 -17.70 -13.25
CA GLN A 136 -12.70 -16.75 -14.05
C GLN A 136 -11.18 -16.85 -13.77
N PRO A 137 -10.32 -16.42 -14.72
CA PRO A 137 -8.90 -16.28 -14.45
C PRO A 137 -8.63 -15.07 -13.54
N TRP A 138 -7.73 -15.24 -12.56
CA TRP A 138 -7.43 -14.21 -11.57
C TRP A 138 -5.97 -13.84 -11.52
N VAL A 139 -5.70 -12.58 -11.24
CA VAL A 139 -4.41 -12.12 -10.74
C VAL A 139 -4.57 -11.84 -9.24
N PHE A 140 -3.90 -12.63 -8.43
CA PHE A 140 -3.90 -12.49 -6.97
C PHE A 140 -2.53 -12.02 -6.47
N PRO A 141 -2.48 -11.38 -5.30
CA PRO A 141 -1.23 -11.19 -4.57
C PRO A 141 -0.59 -12.55 -4.22
N VAL A 142 0.72 -12.55 -3.94
CA VAL A 142 1.43 -13.74 -3.44
C VAL A 142 0.92 -14.15 -2.06
N GLN A 143 1.22 -15.37 -1.62
CA GLN A 143 0.69 -15.95 -0.37
C GLN A 143 1.09 -15.15 0.89
N GLU A 144 2.26 -14.54 0.88
CA GLU A 144 2.80 -13.72 1.98
C GLU A 144 2.04 -12.41 2.18
N SER A 145 1.28 -11.97 1.16
CA SER A 145 0.51 -10.73 1.22
C SER A 145 -0.68 -10.83 2.19
N SER A 146 -0.84 -9.81 3.04
CA SER A 146 -2.04 -9.68 3.89
C SER A 146 -3.33 -9.59 3.08
N LEU A 147 -3.30 -8.94 1.92
CA LEU A 147 -4.44 -8.83 1.01
C LEU A 147 -4.85 -10.22 0.47
N ARG A 148 -3.88 -11.10 0.17
CA ARG A 148 -4.17 -12.47 -0.26
C ARG A 148 -5.01 -13.22 0.77
N ARG A 149 -4.63 -13.18 2.04
CA ARG A 149 -5.37 -13.82 3.12
C ARG A 149 -6.80 -13.28 3.27
N GLN A 150 -6.97 -11.97 3.10
CA GLN A 150 -8.31 -11.35 3.15
C GLN A 150 -9.18 -11.78 1.97
N ILE A 151 -8.61 -11.90 0.77
CA ILE A 151 -9.33 -12.41 -0.41
C ILE A 151 -9.77 -13.87 -0.19
N GLU A 152 -8.88 -14.73 0.26
CA GLU A 152 -9.21 -16.14 0.53
C GLU A 152 -10.30 -16.26 1.59
N LYS A 153 -10.19 -15.46 2.66
CA LYS A 153 -11.22 -15.39 3.70
C LYS A 153 -12.58 -14.98 3.13
N MET A 154 -12.62 -14.01 2.23
CA MET A 154 -13.87 -13.56 1.61
C MET A 154 -14.59 -14.69 0.84
N PHE A 155 -13.86 -15.54 0.09
CA PHE A 155 -14.43 -16.72 -0.56
C PHE A 155 -14.94 -17.74 0.45
N ILE A 156 -14.17 -17.98 1.51
CA ILE A 156 -14.54 -18.92 2.59
C ILE A 156 -15.79 -18.45 3.32
N ASP A 157 -15.88 -17.18 3.66
CA ASP A 157 -17.01 -16.58 4.39
C ASP A 157 -18.32 -16.70 3.58
N GLU A 158 -18.24 -16.66 2.23
CA GLU A 158 -19.37 -16.90 1.33
C GLU A 158 -19.57 -18.39 0.97
N SER A 159 -18.83 -19.30 1.61
CA SER A 159 -18.87 -20.75 1.33
C SER A 159 -18.56 -21.10 -0.13
N LEU A 160 -17.72 -20.32 -0.78
CA LEU A 160 -17.29 -20.52 -2.17
C LEU A 160 -15.91 -21.18 -2.23
N PRO A 161 -15.66 -22.03 -3.24
CA PRO A 161 -14.33 -22.56 -3.49
C PRO A 161 -13.39 -21.44 -3.96
N LEU A 162 -12.12 -21.57 -3.66
CA LEU A 162 -11.11 -20.64 -4.19
C LEU A 162 -10.95 -20.84 -5.71
N PRO A 163 -10.77 -19.75 -6.47
CA PRO A 163 -10.46 -19.83 -7.89
C PRO A 163 -9.25 -20.72 -8.17
N ARG A 164 -9.33 -21.54 -9.20
CA ARG A 164 -8.24 -22.47 -9.59
C ARG A 164 -7.28 -21.86 -10.61
N ASN A 165 -7.78 -20.98 -11.48
CA ASN A 165 -6.99 -20.32 -12.51
C ASN A 165 -6.42 -19.00 -11.95
N VAL A 166 -5.26 -19.08 -11.30
CA VAL A 166 -4.66 -17.97 -10.57
C VAL A 166 -3.23 -17.72 -11.03
N ILE A 167 -2.93 -16.45 -11.32
CA ILE A 167 -1.59 -15.92 -11.47
C ILE A 167 -1.24 -15.19 -10.16
N ALA A 168 -0.21 -15.62 -9.44
CA ALA A 168 0.25 -14.95 -8.24
C ALA A 168 1.35 -13.94 -8.60
N SER A 169 1.13 -12.64 -8.31
CA SER A 169 2.08 -11.59 -8.65
C SER A 169 2.00 -10.38 -7.72
N MET A 170 3.17 -9.81 -7.38
CA MET A 170 3.32 -8.52 -6.70
C MET A 170 3.69 -7.39 -7.67
N SER A 171 4.02 -7.70 -8.92
CA SER A 171 4.45 -6.71 -9.88
C SER A 171 3.26 -5.92 -10.44
N THR A 172 3.09 -4.68 -10.01
CA THR A 172 2.04 -3.78 -10.52
C THR A 172 2.12 -3.60 -12.03
N LEU A 173 3.33 -3.50 -12.58
CA LEU A 173 3.51 -3.36 -14.02
C LEU A 173 3.05 -4.59 -14.79
N VAL A 174 3.44 -5.80 -14.34
CA VAL A 174 2.98 -7.07 -14.95
C VAL A 174 1.47 -7.20 -14.84
N ASN A 175 0.90 -6.92 -13.67
CA ASN A 175 -0.54 -7.02 -13.43
C ASN A 175 -1.34 -6.07 -14.34
N ARG A 176 -0.89 -4.82 -14.52
CA ARG A 176 -1.53 -3.86 -15.45
C ARG A 176 -1.50 -4.34 -16.89
N VAL A 177 -0.40 -4.95 -17.34
CA VAL A 177 -0.30 -5.51 -18.70
C VAL A 177 -1.18 -6.73 -18.85
N LEU A 178 -1.18 -7.66 -17.89
CA LEU A 178 -2.04 -8.84 -17.88
C LEU A 178 -3.52 -8.46 -17.95
N LEU A 179 -3.96 -7.54 -17.09
CA LEU A 179 -5.35 -7.05 -17.11
C LEU A 179 -5.77 -6.49 -18.47
N ARG A 180 -4.90 -5.75 -19.15
CA ARG A 180 -5.22 -5.17 -20.46
C ARG A 180 -5.19 -6.17 -21.62
N LYS A 181 -4.45 -7.29 -21.46
CA LYS A 181 -4.18 -8.27 -22.53
C LYS A 181 -4.95 -9.59 -22.38
N SER A 182 -5.63 -9.81 -21.27
CA SER A 182 -6.31 -11.06 -20.95
C SER A 182 -7.67 -10.83 -20.27
N ASP A 183 -8.42 -11.91 -20.06
CA ASP A 183 -9.68 -11.89 -19.30
C ASP A 183 -9.46 -12.13 -17.80
N CYS A 184 -8.26 -11.81 -17.28
CA CYS A 184 -8.01 -11.89 -15.86
C CYS A 184 -8.77 -10.81 -15.10
N ILE A 185 -9.26 -11.21 -13.91
CA ILE A 185 -9.78 -10.30 -12.89
C ILE A 185 -8.66 -10.05 -11.89
N ALA A 186 -8.45 -8.80 -11.48
CA ALA A 186 -7.58 -8.50 -10.36
C ALA A 186 -8.33 -7.78 -9.26
N ILE A 187 -8.00 -8.11 -8.02
CA ILE A 187 -8.41 -7.35 -6.85
C ILE A 187 -7.28 -6.42 -6.46
N LEU A 188 -7.57 -5.12 -6.43
CA LEU A 188 -6.57 -4.06 -6.30
C LEU A 188 -7.07 -2.97 -5.35
N PRO A 189 -6.16 -2.25 -4.67
CA PRO A 189 -6.49 -0.94 -4.12
C PRO A 189 -7.02 -0.02 -5.22
N TYR A 190 -8.05 0.76 -4.92
CA TYR A 190 -8.74 1.60 -5.92
C TYR A 190 -7.78 2.56 -6.62
N HIS A 191 -6.89 3.23 -5.88
CA HIS A 191 -5.94 4.19 -6.45
C HIS A 191 -4.93 3.54 -7.41
N VAL A 192 -4.68 2.23 -7.28
CA VAL A 192 -3.84 1.47 -8.25
C VAL A 192 -4.53 1.34 -9.60
N ALA A 193 -5.87 1.17 -9.60
CA ALA A 193 -6.66 0.97 -10.82
C ALA A 193 -7.15 2.30 -11.43
N ARG A 194 -7.23 3.37 -10.65
CA ARG A 194 -7.90 4.64 -10.97
C ARG A 194 -7.46 5.23 -12.30
N ASP A 195 -6.17 5.42 -12.49
CA ASP A 195 -5.66 6.04 -13.72
C ASP A 195 -6.01 5.24 -14.97
N ASP A 196 -5.91 3.91 -14.93
CA ASP A 196 -6.28 3.05 -16.05
C ASP A 196 -7.81 3.06 -16.30
N VAL A 197 -8.62 3.22 -15.25
CA VAL A 197 -10.08 3.36 -15.35
C VAL A 197 -10.44 4.71 -15.95
N ASP A 198 -9.82 5.79 -15.51
CA ASP A 198 -10.06 7.15 -16.03
C ASP A 198 -9.65 7.28 -17.49
N GLN A 199 -8.59 6.59 -17.91
CA GLN A 199 -8.16 6.47 -19.30
C GLN A 199 -9.03 5.50 -20.14
N GLY A 200 -10.00 4.82 -19.52
CA GLY A 200 -10.87 3.85 -20.19
C GLY A 200 -10.16 2.58 -20.65
N LEU A 201 -9.04 2.23 -20.05
CA LEU A 201 -8.29 0.99 -20.30
C LEU A 201 -8.82 -0.19 -19.48
N LEU A 202 -9.25 0.10 -18.24
CA LEU A 202 -9.86 -0.85 -17.33
C LEU A 202 -11.30 -0.45 -17.00
N LYS A 203 -12.06 -1.41 -16.46
CA LYS A 203 -13.38 -1.21 -15.84
C LYS A 203 -13.44 -1.90 -14.50
N LEU A 204 -14.18 -1.29 -13.58
CA LEU A 204 -14.49 -1.90 -12.29
C LEU A 204 -15.71 -2.80 -12.40
N LEU A 205 -15.66 -3.96 -11.78
CA LEU A 205 -16.80 -4.85 -11.68
C LEU A 205 -17.67 -4.47 -10.47
N PRO A 206 -19.01 -4.46 -10.63
CA PRO A 206 -19.94 -4.07 -9.57
C PRO A 206 -20.21 -5.23 -8.59
N VAL A 207 -19.18 -5.66 -7.88
CA VAL A 207 -19.25 -6.72 -6.86
C VAL A 207 -19.11 -6.11 -5.49
N LYS A 208 -19.93 -6.55 -4.54
CA LYS A 208 -19.79 -6.18 -3.14
C LYS A 208 -18.69 -7.03 -2.51
N LEU A 209 -17.61 -6.40 -2.08
CA LEU A 209 -16.44 -7.07 -1.51
C LEU A 209 -16.47 -7.15 0.04
N GLY A 210 -17.64 -7.04 0.64
CA GLY A 210 -17.77 -7.07 2.10
C GLY A 210 -16.97 -5.97 2.80
N ASN A 211 -16.44 -6.27 3.99
CA ASN A 211 -15.65 -5.35 4.80
C ASN A 211 -14.13 -5.44 4.52
N LEU A 212 -13.72 -5.49 3.25
CA LEU A 212 -12.29 -5.44 2.90
C LEU A 212 -11.65 -4.04 3.09
N GLN A 213 -12.28 -3.18 3.87
CA GLN A 213 -11.79 -1.84 4.20
C GLN A 213 -10.82 -1.93 5.39
N THR A 214 -9.58 -2.23 5.14
CA THR A 214 -8.54 -2.16 6.18
C THR A 214 -7.81 -0.83 6.08
N PRO A 215 -7.55 -0.13 7.20
CA PRO A 215 -6.83 1.13 7.16
C PRO A 215 -5.42 0.95 6.56
N VAL A 216 -5.03 1.90 5.75
CA VAL A 216 -3.64 2.12 5.34
C VAL A 216 -3.03 3.07 6.35
N GLY A 217 -1.84 2.76 6.80
CA GLY A 217 -1.19 3.55 7.83
C GLY A 217 0.31 3.42 7.82
N ALA A 218 0.92 3.94 8.88
CA ALA A 218 2.34 3.92 9.12
C ALA A 218 2.68 2.94 10.26
N ILE A 219 3.78 2.22 10.09
CA ILE A 219 4.39 1.39 11.12
C ILE A 219 5.78 1.94 11.38
N ILE A 220 6.08 2.24 12.64
CA ILE A 220 7.38 2.77 13.07
C ILE A 220 7.89 1.99 14.28
N ARG A 221 9.17 2.09 14.59
CA ARG A 221 9.73 1.51 15.82
C ARG A 221 9.24 2.24 17.07
N ALA A 222 9.01 1.51 18.16
CA ALA A 222 8.89 2.07 19.48
C ALA A 222 10.30 2.49 20.01
N PRO A 223 10.42 3.60 20.75
CA PRO A 223 9.35 4.42 21.36
C PRO A 223 8.68 5.45 20.42
N GLY A 224 8.94 5.45 19.11
CA GLY A 224 8.29 6.36 18.14
C GLY A 224 9.15 7.54 17.70
N ASP A 225 10.42 7.56 18.10
CA ASP A 225 11.36 8.59 17.67
C ASP A 225 11.81 8.36 16.23
N LEU A 226 11.43 9.28 15.37
CA LEU A 226 11.85 9.31 13.97
C LEU A 226 12.97 10.33 13.77
N PRO A 227 13.99 10.02 12.93
CA PRO A 227 14.97 11.01 12.52
C PRO A 227 14.28 12.19 11.81
N PRO A 228 14.90 13.39 11.78
CA PRO A 228 14.27 14.61 11.27
C PRO A 228 13.69 14.47 9.86
N ALA A 229 14.40 13.82 8.94
CA ALA A 229 13.92 13.57 7.58
C ALA A 229 12.70 12.65 7.54
N ALA A 230 12.72 11.57 8.33
CA ALA A 230 11.60 10.64 8.42
C ALA A 230 10.37 11.28 9.10
N ARG A 231 10.59 12.13 10.13
CA ARG A 231 9.52 12.90 10.77
C ARG A 231 8.85 13.84 9.78
N ALA A 232 9.64 14.55 8.96
CA ALA A 232 9.12 15.42 7.93
C ALA A 232 8.28 14.66 6.89
N LEU A 233 8.75 13.48 6.46
CA LEU A 233 7.96 12.62 5.56
C LEU A 233 6.66 12.16 6.23
N MET A 234 6.69 11.78 7.51
CA MET A 234 5.50 11.38 8.26
C MET A 234 4.45 12.49 8.35
N GLU A 235 4.88 13.74 8.53
CA GLU A 235 3.98 14.90 8.52
C GLU A 235 3.28 15.04 7.15
N CYS A 236 4.03 14.93 6.05
CA CYS A 236 3.46 14.91 4.70
C CYS A 236 2.48 13.74 4.50
N VAL A 237 2.84 12.54 4.97
CA VAL A 237 1.97 11.35 4.92
C VAL A 237 0.63 11.61 5.63
N LYS A 238 0.66 12.24 6.80
CA LYS A 238 -0.57 12.58 7.56
C LYS A 238 -1.42 13.62 6.85
N ILE A 239 -0.82 14.60 6.19
CA ILE A 239 -1.54 15.61 5.42
C ILE A 239 -2.23 14.95 4.23
N VAL A 240 -1.48 14.23 3.39
CA VAL A 240 -2.01 13.53 2.23
C VAL A 240 -3.10 12.52 2.61
N GLY A 241 -2.91 11.78 3.71
CA GLY A 241 -3.92 10.83 4.19
C GLY A 241 -5.25 11.50 4.55
N ARG A 242 -5.23 12.71 5.11
CA ARG A 242 -6.47 13.49 5.36
C ARG A 242 -7.14 13.90 4.05
N GLU A 243 -6.37 14.39 3.08
CA GLU A 243 -6.88 14.78 1.75
C GLU A 243 -7.52 13.60 1.02
N LEU A 244 -6.90 12.40 1.09
CA LEU A 244 -7.46 11.17 0.52
C LEU A 244 -8.78 10.76 1.19
N ASN A 245 -8.90 10.85 2.52
CA ASN A 245 -10.15 10.57 3.23
C ASN A 245 -11.27 11.57 2.87
N GLU A 246 -10.95 12.85 2.74
CA GLU A 246 -11.90 13.89 2.34
C GLU A 246 -12.40 13.65 0.91
N ALA A 247 -11.49 13.33 -0.02
CA ALA A 247 -11.83 13.00 -1.40
C ALA A 247 -12.73 11.78 -1.50
N ALA A 248 -12.42 10.71 -0.75
CA ALA A 248 -13.24 9.49 -0.69
C ALA A 248 -14.66 9.77 -0.16
N THR A 249 -14.79 10.64 0.85
CA THR A 249 -16.08 11.04 1.41
C THR A 249 -16.92 11.82 0.40
N LEU A 250 -16.30 12.74 -0.35
CA LEU A 250 -16.95 13.50 -1.39
C LEU A 250 -17.41 12.64 -2.59
N GLU A 251 -16.61 11.64 -2.97
CA GLU A 251 -16.97 10.68 -4.03
C GLU A 251 -18.15 9.78 -3.61
N ALA A 252 -18.17 9.34 -2.36
CA ALA A 252 -19.27 8.53 -1.82
C ALA A 252 -20.61 9.29 -1.75
N GLN A 253 -20.59 10.61 -1.66
CA GLN A 253 -21.78 11.48 -1.63
C GLN A 253 -22.30 11.87 -3.02
N LYS A 254 -21.55 11.59 -4.10
CA LYS A 254 -22.01 11.87 -5.48
C LYS A 254 -23.04 10.82 -5.92
N PRO A 255 -24.24 11.23 -6.41
CA PRO A 255 -25.20 10.27 -6.95
C PRO A 255 -24.62 9.54 -8.17
N PRO A 256 -25.03 8.27 -8.42
CA PRO A 256 -24.42 7.38 -9.44
C PRO A 256 -24.47 7.86 -10.90
N GLN A 257 -24.95 9.04 -11.21
CA GLN A 257 -25.19 9.53 -12.57
C GLN A 257 -24.18 10.56 -13.11
N ALA A 258 -23.17 11.00 -12.33
CA ALA A 258 -22.27 12.08 -12.74
C ALA A 258 -21.04 11.64 -13.58
N LEU A 259 -20.87 10.36 -13.86
CA LEU A 259 -19.75 9.81 -14.65
C LEU A 259 -19.91 9.91 -16.19
N LYS A 260 -20.95 10.60 -16.69
CA LYS A 260 -21.25 10.69 -18.14
C LYS A 260 -20.97 12.03 -18.82
N ALA A 261 -20.44 13.05 -18.16
CA ALA A 261 -20.34 14.39 -18.72
C ALA A 261 -18.92 15.01 -18.72
N ARG A 262 -17.90 14.28 -19.17
CA ARG A 262 -16.67 14.88 -19.66
C ARG A 262 -16.29 14.28 -21.02
N ARG A 263 -17.18 14.51 -22.01
CA ARG A 263 -16.86 14.39 -23.43
C ARG A 263 -17.30 15.67 -24.12
N LYS A 264 -16.36 16.33 -24.77
CA LYS A 264 -16.45 17.52 -25.67
C LYS A 264 -16.20 18.86 -24.96
N SER A 265 -14.98 19.26 -24.90
CA SER A 265 -14.49 20.55 -25.40
C SER A 265 -13.03 20.37 -25.83
#